data_8c876634d7859739a4bb0a081da9680d
#
_entry.id   8c876634d7859739a4bb0a081da9680d
#
_cell.length_a   1.000
_cell.length_b   1.000
_cell.length_c   1.000
_cell.angle_alpha   90.00
_cell.angle_beta   90.00
_cell.angle_gamma   90.00
#
_symmetry.space_group_name_H-M   'P 1'
#
loop_
_entity.id
_entity.type
_entity.pdbx_description
1 polymer ?
#
loop_
_entity_poly.entity_id
_entity_poly.type
_entity_poly.pdbx_seq_one_letter_code
_entity_poly.pdbx_strand_id
1 'polypeptide(L)'
;LRPFSNEMNHQIKEYFRIGLTYSSNALEGNSLTISETKVVIEDGLTIAGKPLKDHYEATGHSDAFDHMYALATGKTITEDDIKKLHALFYHRINEEDAGVYRKVQAIITGSQYPLPTPEALPGMMQKFIKDLPGLKKANYPVVYAAKLHKEFVFIHPFVDGNGRMA
;
A
#
# COMPACT_ATOMS: atom_id res chain seq x y z
N LEU A 1 -1.67 21.45 21.75
CA LEU A 1 -1.17 21.39 20.36
C LEU A 1 -2.12 20.66 19.39
N ARG A 2 -3.26 20.13 19.84
CA ARG A 2 -4.32 19.54 19.00
C ARG A 2 -5.66 20.20 19.31
N PRO A 3 -6.55 20.38 18.32
CA PRO A 3 -6.42 19.98 16.90
C PRO A 3 -5.42 20.84 16.12
N PHE A 4 -4.78 20.25 15.09
CA PHE A 4 -3.94 20.99 14.16
C PHE A 4 -4.79 21.86 13.23
N SER A 5 -4.24 22.94 12.70
CA SER A 5 -4.88 23.73 11.65
C SER A 5 -5.01 22.90 10.36
N ASN A 6 -5.92 23.30 9.47
CA ASN A 6 -6.06 22.65 8.17
C ASN A 6 -4.78 22.71 7.35
N GLU A 7 -4.06 23.82 7.40
CA GLU A 7 -2.77 24.02 6.75
C GLU A 7 -1.72 23.03 7.30
N MET A 8 -1.61 22.90 8.61
CA MET A 8 -0.69 21.95 9.24
C MET A 8 -1.05 20.49 8.92
N ASN A 9 -2.33 20.15 8.91
CA ASN A 9 -2.79 18.82 8.51
C ASN A 9 -2.42 18.51 7.05
N HIS A 10 -2.55 19.50 6.16
CA HIS A 10 -2.14 19.35 4.75
C HIS A 10 -0.63 19.12 4.64
N GLN A 11 0.19 19.93 5.30
CA GLN A 11 1.65 19.78 5.29
C GLN A 11 2.10 18.43 5.84
N ILE A 12 1.47 17.95 6.91
CA ILE A 12 1.74 16.62 7.48
C ILE A 12 1.36 15.52 6.48
N LYS A 13 0.20 15.64 5.83
CA LYS A 13 -0.22 14.68 4.81
C LYS A 13 0.79 14.60 3.67
N GLU A 14 1.21 15.75 3.12
CA GLU A 14 2.18 15.81 2.02
C GLU A 14 3.56 15.24 2.44
N TYR A 15 4.00 15.56 3.64
CA TYR A 15 5.23 14.99 4.20
C TYR A 15 5.18 13.46 4.22
N PHE A 16 4.08 12.86 4.70
CA PHE A 16 3.93 11.42 4.73
C PHE A 16 3.72 10.83 3.33
N ARG A 17 2.98 11.50 2.45
CA ARG A 17 2.78 11.03 1.07
C ARG A 17 4.11 10.82 0.36
N ILE A 18 4.99 11.80 0.40
CA ILE A 18 6.32 11.71 -0.24
C ILE A 18 7.22 10.73 0.51
N GLY A 19 7.30 10.84 1.84
CA GLY A 19 8.19 10.02 2.66
C GLY A 19 7.86 8.53 2.60
N LEU A 20 6.58 8.14 2.68
CA LEU A 20 6.15 6.75 2.58
C LEU A 20 6.30 6.22 1.15
N THR A 21 5.95 7.03 0.14
CA THR A 21 6.16 6.63 -1.25
C THR A 21 7.62 6.33 -1.52
N TYR A 22 8.53 7.21 -1.10
CA TYR A 22 9.95 6.97 -1.24
C TYR A 22 10.40 5.71 -0.50
N SER A 23 10.15 5.64 0.82
CA SER A 23 10.70 4.56 1.65
C SER A 23 10.16 3.19 1.27
N SER A 24 8.88 3.06 0.99
CA SER A 24 8.26 1.79 0.59
C SER A 24 8.81 1.29 -0.74
N ASN A 25 8.96 2.16 -1.73
CA ASN A 25 9.50 1.77 -3.03
C ASN A 25 11.01 1.52 -2.98
N ALA A 26 11.78 2.29 -2.20
CA ALA A 26 13.22 2.08 -2.04
C ALA A 26 13.54 0.70 -1.42
N LEU A 27 12.72 0.21 -0.47
CA LEU A 27 12.84 -1.14 0.10
C LEU A 27 12.67 -2.25 -0.96
N GLU A 28 11.92 -1.99 -2.02
CA GLU A 28 11.68 -2.91 -3.15
C GLU A 28 12.63 -2.67 -4.33
N GLY A 29 13.67 -1.83 -4.15
CA GLY A 29 14.73 -1.61 -5.13
C GLY A 29 14.48 -0.47 -6.13
N ASN A 30 13.46 0.37 -5.93
CA ASN A 30 13.25 1.58 -6.70
C ASN A 30 14.45 2.52 -6.56
N SER A 31 14.93 3.07 -7.67
CA SER A 31 16.18 3.83 -7.72
C SER A 31 16.02 5.34 -7.53
N LEU A 32 14.79 5.85 -7.39
CA LEU A 32 14.55 7.26 -7.12
C LEU A 32 15.03 7.65 -5.72
N THR A 33 15.67 8.78 -5.58
CA THR A 33 15.94 9.42 -4.28
C THR A 33 14.67 10.09 -3.76
N ILE A 34 14.66 10.48 -2.49
CA ILE A 34 13.51 11.19 -1.89
C ILE A 34 13.20 12.52 -2.63
N SER A 35 14.24 13.24 -3.06
CA SER A 35 14.06 14.50 -3.82
C SER A 35 13.52 14.24 -5.21
N GLU A 36 14.00 13.20 -5.89
CA GLU A 36 13.48 12.78 -7.20
C GLU A 36 12.04 12.28 -7.09
N THR A 37 11.72 11.49 -6.05
CA THR A 37 10.34 11.07 -5.77
C THR A 37 9.41 12.27 -5.61
N LYS A 38 9.86 13.31 -4.90
CA LYS A 38 9.10 14.54 -4.74
C LYS A 38 8.84 15.23 -6.08
N VAL A 39 9.86 15.40 -6.92
CA VAL A 39 9.74 15.99 -8.26
C VAL A 39 8.78 15.20 -9.15
N VAL A 40 8.87 13.87 -9.11
CA VAL A 40 7.96 13.00 -9.87
C VAL A 40 6.50 13.17 -9.43
N ILE A 41 6.25 13.26 -8.12
CA ILE A 41 4.90 13.34 -7.55
C ILE A 41 4.30 14.74 -7.68
N GLU A 42 5.07 15.78 -7.34
CA GLU A 42 4.55 17.15 -7.27
C GLU A 42 4.58 17.86 -8.62
N ASP A 43 5.66 17.68 -9.38
CA ASP A 43 5.87 18.39 -10.64
C ASP A 43 5.48 17.56 -11.87
N GLY A 44 5.22 16.26 -11.71
CA GLY A 44 4.89 15.35 -12.81
C GLY A 44 6.04 15.16 -13.81
N LEU A 45 7.29 15.40 -13.39
CA LEU A 45 8.46 15.30 -14.25
C LEU A 45 9.10 13.92 -14.17
N THR A 46 9.72 13.50 -15.28
CA THR A 46 10.53 12.28 -15.32
C THR A 46 11.98 12.59 -15.00
N ILE A 47 12.67 11.68 -14.34
CA ILE A 47 14.07 11.79 -13.97
C ILE A 47 14.93 11.06 -15.01
N ALA A 48 15.83 11.77 -15.65
CA ALA A 48 16.72 11.22 -16.67
C ALA A 48 17.57 10.07 -16.09
N GLY A 49 17.71 8.99 -16.85
CA GLY A 49 18.50 7.82 -16.47
C GLY A 49 17.84 6.88 -15.45
N LYS A 50 16.61 7.16 -15.03
CA LYS A 50 15.83 6.27 -14.13
C LYS A 50 14.85 5.43 -14.93
N PRO A 51 14.61 4.15 -14.53
CA PRO A 51 13.61 3.29 -15.16
C PRO A 51 12.22 3.91 -15.14
N LEU A 52 11.45 3.74 -16.21
CA LEU A 52 10.06 4.20 -16.25
C LEU A 52 9.18 3.50 -15.20
N LYS A 53 9.48 2.24 -14.89
CA LYS A 53 8.83 1.49 -13.83
C LYS A 53 8.93 2.22 -12.49
N ASP A 54 10.08 2.78 -12.15
CA ASP A 54 10.29 3.50 -10.89
C ASP A 54 9.36 4.71 -10.76
N HIS A 55 9.12 5.41 -11.87
CA HIS A 55 8.17 6.53 -11.93
C HIS A 55 6.72 6.05 -11.75
N TYR A 56 6.37 4.92 -12.37
CA TYR A 56 5.03 4.33 -12.22
C TYR A 56 4.78 3.86 -10.79
N GLU A 57 5.77 3.26 -10.15
CA GLU A 57 5.70 2.87 -8.74
C GLU A 57 5.51 4.09 -7.83
N ALA A 58 6.25 5.17 -8.05
CA ALA A 58 6.13 6.39 -7.26
C ALA A 58 4.76 7.06 -7.44
N THR A 59 4.31 7.25 -8.68
CA THR A 59 3.01 7.89 -8.96
C THR A 59 1.85 7.02 -8.49
N GLY A 60 1.88 5.71 -8.77
CA GLY A 60 0.83 4.79 -8.35
C GLY A 60 0.73 4.66 -6.82
N HIS A 61 1.86 4.63 -6.11
CA HIS A 61 1.86 4.62 -4.64
C HIS A 61 1.29 5.92 -4.07
N SER A 62 1.62 7.07 -4.66
CA SER A 62 1.06 8.36 -4.27
C SER A 62 -0.45 8.41 -4.49
N ASP A 63 -0.96 7.91 -5.63
CA ASP A 63 -2.39 7.82 -5.92
C ASP A 63 -3.11 6.91 -4.90
N ALA A 64 -2.50 5.78 -4.57
CA ALA A 64 -3.01 4.86 -3.54
C ALA A 64 -3.01 5.49 -2.14
N PHE A 65 -1.95 6.24 -1.78
CA PHE A 65 -1.89 6.98 -0.52
C PHE A 65 -3.02 8.00 -0.38
N ASP A 66 -3.30 8.78 -1.42
CA ASP A 66 -4.40 9.76 -1.40
C ASP A 66 -5.76 9.08 -1.22
N HIS A 67 -5.97 7.95 -1.88
CA HIS A 67 -7.19 7.16 -1.70
C HIS A 67 -7.29 6.57 -0.29
N MET A 68 -6.22 5.99 0.24
CA MET A 68 -6.14 5.48 1.61
C MET A 68 -6.46 6.59 2.62
N TYR A 69 -5.89 7.78 2.44
CA TYR A 69 -6.12 8.92 3.33
C TYR A 69 -7.60 9.36 3.32
N ALA A 70 -8.25 9.31 2.16
CA ALA A 70 -9.69 9.55 2.05
C ALA A 70 -10.52 8.47 2.77
N LEU A 71 -10.13 7.19 2.66
CA LEU A 71 -10.77 6.07 3.38
C LEU A 71 -10.66 6.20 4.90
N ALA A 72 -9.57 6.80 5.42
CA ALA A 72 -9.36 6.97 6.86
C ALA A 72 -10.45 7.80 7.54
N THR A 73 -11.19 8.60 6.81
CA THR A 73 -12.36 9.37 7.28
C THR A 73 -13.66 8.55 7.24
N GLY A 74 -13.66 7.39 6.60
CA GLY A 74 -14.78 6.48 6.46
C GLY A 74 -15.01 5.59 7.69
N LYS A 75 -16.11 4.81 7.66
CA LYS A 75 -16.51 3.98 8.80
C LYS A 75 -15.91 2.58 8.78
N THR A 76 -15.77 1.98 7.61
CA THR A 76 -15.30 0.59 7.44
C THR A 76 -14.48 0.47 6.16
N ILE A 77 -13.44 -0.33 6.20
CA ILE A 77 -12.65 -0.73 5.01
C ILE A 77 -13.30 -1.99 4.45
N THR A 78 -13.48 -2.04 3.14
CA THR A 78 -14.02 -3.19 2.41
C THR A 78 -12.92 -3.92 1.63
N GLU A 79 -13.24 -5.11 1.14
CA GLU A 79 -12.36 -5.86 0.23
C GLU A 79 -12.12 -5.09 -1.08
N ASP A 80 -13.17 -4.43 -1.60
CA ASP A 80 -13.08 -3.61 -2.81
C ASP A 80 -12.18 -2.38 -2.62
N ASP A 81 -12.16 -1.78 -1.43
CA ASP A 81 -11.23 -0.70 -1.11
C ASP A 81 -9.77 -1.17 -1.21
N ILE A 82 -9.46 -2.36 -0.69
CA ILE A 82 -8.12 -2.95 -0.78
C ILE A 82 -7.74 -3.25 -2.23
N LYS A 83 -8.64 -3.85 -3.01
CA LYS A 83 -8.43 -4.09 -4.44
C LYS A 83 -8.25 -2.78 -5.21
N LYS A 84 -9.01 -1.75 -4.86
CA LYS A 84 -8.87 -0.42 -5.46
C LYS A 84 -7.53 0.23 -5.15
N LEU A 85 -7.07 0.14 -3.90
CA LEU A 85 -5.73 0.63 -3.51
C LEU A 85 -4.65 -0.05 -4.34
N HIS A 86 -4.69 -1.38 -4.47
CA HIS A 86 -3.74 -2.11 -5.30
C HIS A 86 -3.85 -1.73 -6.78
N ALA A 87 -5.07 -1.57 -7.32
CA ALA A 87 -5.26 -1.15 -8.70
C ALA A 87 -4.66 0.23 -8.97
N LEU A 88 -4.83 1.20 -8.07
CA LEU A 88 -4.22 2.52 -8.19
C LEU A 88 -2.69 2.45 -8.21
N PHE A 89 -2.12 1.61 -7.36
CA PHE A 89 -0.69 1.40 -7.29
C PHE A 89 -0.14 0.70 -8.54
N TYR A 90 -0.82 -0.35 -9.02
CA TYR A 90 -0.21 -1.34 -9.90
C TYR A 90 -0.62 -1.24 -11.38
N HIS A 91 -1.69 -0.52 -11.75
CA HIS A 91 -2.26 -0.53 -13.09
C HIS A 91 -1.29 -0.08 -14.21
N ARG A 92 -0.35 0.83 -13.90
CA ARG A 92 0.67 1.27 -14.87
C ARG A 92 1.85 0.30 -14.96
N ILE A 93 1.97 -0.63 -14.01
CA ILE A 93 3.01 -1.65 -13.96
C ILE A 93 2.54 -2.91 -14.69
N ASN A 94 1.36 -3.40 -14.31
CA ASN A 94 0.68 -4.52 -14.96
C ASN A 94 -0.83 -4.39 -14.76
N GLU A 95 -1.55 -4.03 -15.81
CA GLU A 95 -3.00 -3.78 -15.78
C GLU A 95 -3.81 -5.05 -15.49
N GLU A 96 -3.36 -6.22 -15.98
CA GLU A 96 -4.08 -7.49 -15.80
C GLU A 96 -4.12 -7.97 -14.35
N ASP A 97 -3.06 -7.67 -13.58
CA ASP A 97 -2.92 -8.06 -12.19
C ASP A 97 -3.37 -6.97 -11.20
N ALA A 98 -3.65 -5.76 -11.70
CA ALA A 98 -3.99 -4.61 -10.87
C ALA A 98 -5.35 -4.80 -10.15
N GLY A 99 -5.32 -4.90 -8.82
CA GLY A 99 -6.51 -5.12 -7.99
C GLY A 99 -7.06 -6.55 -8.03
N VAL A 100 -6.33 -7.49 -8.63
CA VAL A 100 -6.75 -8.89 -8.79
C VAL A 100 -5.92 -9.78 -7.89
N TYR A 101 -6.55 -10.69 -7.16
CA TYR A 101 -5.83 -11.68 -6.36
C TYR A 101 -5.04 -12.64 -7.27
N ARG A 102 -3.82 -12.97 -6.83
CA ARG A 102 -2.96 -13.91 -7.57
C ARG A 102 -3.64 -15.26 -7.78
N LYS A 103 -3.41 -15.82 -8.94
CA LYS A 103 -3.88 -17.14 -9.35
C LYS A 103 -2.75 -18.20 -9.31
N VAL A 104 -1.56 -17.77 -8.92
CA VAL A 104 -0.36 -18.61 -8.86
C VAL A 104 0.15 -18.66 -7.41
N GLN A 105 0.82 -19.79 -7.08
CA GLN A 105 1.49 -19.89 -5.79
C GLN A 105 2.66 -18.91 -5.75
N ALA A 106 2.70 -18.08 -4.70
CA ALA A 106 3.80 -17.15 -4.44
C ALA A 106 4.69 -17.70 -3.32
N ILE A 107 5.94 -17.26 -3.32
CA ILE A 107 6.91 -17.51 -2.26
C ILE A 107 7.58 -16.18 -1.88
N ILE A 108 7.88 -16.01 -0.61
CA ILE A 108 8.71 -14.89 -0.15
C ILE A 108 10.13 -15.42 -0.01
N THR A 109 11.05 -14.88 -0.80
CA THR A 109 12.48 -15.26 -0.75
C THR A 109 13.03 -15.08 0.67
N GLY A 110 13.66 -16.14 1.20
CA GLY A 110 14.20 -16.13 2.56
C GLY A 110 13.18 -16.45 3.67
N SER A 111 11.89 -16.58 3.37
CA SER A 111 10.89 -17.02 4.34
C SER A 111 10.84 -18.56 4.41
N GLN A 112 10.74 -19.07 5.64
CA GLN A 112 10.49 -20.49 5.89
C GLN A 112 8.98 -20.82 5.96
N TYR A 113 8.12 -19.83 5.94
CA TYR A 113 6.69 -19.99 6.05
C TYR A 113 6.05 -20.01 4.66
N PRO A 114 5.31 -21.09 4.31
CA PRO A 114 4.57 -21.15 3.05
C PRO A 114 3.44 -20.14 3.06
N LEU A 115 3.25 -19.45 1.94
CA LEU A 115 2.10 -18.59 1.74
C LEU A 115 0.84 -19.42 1.46
N PRO A 116 -0.36 -18.88 1.78
CA PRO A 116 -1.63 -19.49 1.42
C PRO A 116 -1.74 -19.82 -0.06
N THR A 117 -2.50 -20.85 -0.40
CA THR A 117 -2.79 -21.17 -1.82
C THR A 117 -3.73 -20.13 -2.43
N PRO A 118 -3.71 -19.94 -3.76
CA PRO A 118 -4.62 -19.00 -4.43
C PRO A 118 -6.10 -19.23 -4.10
N GLU A 119 -6.51 -20.49 -3.97
CA GLU A 119 -7.91 -20.87 -3.69
C GLU A 119 -8.34 -20.44 -2.28
N ALA A 120 -7.41 -20.33 -1.35
CA ALA A 120 -7.70 -19.91 0.03
C ALA A 120 -7.87 -18.38 0.16
N LEU A 121 -7.32 -17.59 -0.77
CA LEU A 121 -7.24 -16.13 -0.67
C LEU A 121 -8.62 -15.46 -0.48
N PRO A 122 -9.68 -15.79 -1.25
CA PRO A 122 -10.96 -15.11 -1.08
C PRO A 122 -11.52 -15.27 0.33
N GLY A 123 -11.48 -16.49 0.85
CA GLY A 123 -11.97 -16.78 2.22
C GLY A 123 -11.12 -16.09 3.30
N MET A 124 -9.80 -16.06 3.11
CA MET A 124 -8.89 -15.39 4.05
C MET A 124 -9.07 -13.87 4.05
N MET A 125 -9.26 -13.25 2.88
CA MET A 125 -9.50 -11.81 2.77
C MET A 125 -10.87 -11.43 3.35
N GLN A 126 -11.92 -12.21 3.11
CA GLN A 126 -13.22 -12.00 3.77
C GLN A 126 -13.11 -12.05 5.29
N LYS A 127 -12.39 -13.06 5.81
CA LYS A 127 -12.15 -13.16 7.25
C LYS A 127 -11.33 -11.96 7.77
N PHE A 128 -10.26 -11.58 7.08
CA PHE A 128 -9.44 -10.43 7.43
C PHE A 128 -10.28 -9.17 7.57
N ILE A 129 -11.08 -8.82 6.56
CA ILE A 129 -11.97 -7.65 6.59
C ILE A 129 -12.99 -7.73 7.74
N LYS A 130 -13.60 -8.90 7.95
CA LYS A 130 -14.57 -9.11 9.03
C LYS A 130 -13.96 -8.88 10.41
N ASP A 131 -12.70 -9.24 10.60
CA ASP A 131 -12.03 -9.17 11.90
C ASP A 131 -11.49 -7.76 12.23
N LEU A 132 -11.32 -6.87 11.22
CA LEU A 132 -10.75 -5.52 11.40
C LEU A 132 -11.43 -4.68 12.49
N PRO A 133 -12.77 -4.58 12.57
CA PRO A 133 -13.43 -3.78 13.60
C PRO A 133 -13.14 -4.28 15.02
N GLY A 134 -13.14 -5.60 15.21
CA GLY A 134 -12.80 -6.23 16.48
C GLY A 134 -11.35 -6.01 16.87
N LEU A 135 -10.45 -6.17 15.91
CA LEU A 135 -9.01 -5.93 16.09
C LEU A 135 -8.72 -4.48 16.46
N LYS A 136 -9.38 -3.52 15.80
CA LYS A 136 -9.27 -2.08 16.09
C LYS A 136 -9.75 -1.76 17.50
N LYS A 137 -10.90 -2.32 17.93
CA LYS A 137 -11.47 -2.10 19.26
C LYS A 137 -10.61 -2.68 20.39
N ALA A 138 -9.97 -3.82 20.14
CA ALA A 138 -9.22 -4.56 21.15
C ALA A 138 -7.77 -4.09 21.34
N ASN A 139 -7.26 -3.17 20.49
CA ASN A 139 -5.84 -2.81 20.51
C ASN A 139 -5.63 -1.30 20.44
N TYR A 140 -4.52 -0.82 21.01
CA TYR A 140 -4.02 0.54 20.75
C TYR A 140 -3.64 0.70 19.27
N PRO A 141 -3.73 1.94 18.71
CA PRO A 141 -3.52 2.17 17.28
C PRO A 141 -2.25 1.58 16.69
N VAL A 142 -1.12 1.68 17.39
CA VAL A 142 0.17 1.14 16.93
C VAL A 142 0.15 -0.40 16.88
N VAL A 143 -0.43 -1.03 17.90
CA VAL A 143 -0.57 -2.51 17.96
C VAL A 143 -1.55 -2.99 16.89
N TYR A 144 -2.64 -2.25 16.69
CA TYR A 144 -3.60 -2.53 15.62
C TYR A 144 -2.94 -2.49 14.25
N ALA A 145 -2.18 -1.42 13.94
CA ALA A 145 -1.46 -1.27 12.69
C ALA A 145 -0.45 -2.42 12.46
N ALA A 146 0.34 -2.77 13.49
CA ALA A 146 1.30 -3.87 13.39
C ALA A 146 0.64 -5.23 13.13
N LYS A 147 -0.50 -5.51 13.76
CA LYS A 147 -1.26 -6.74 13.53
C LYS A 147 -1.90 -6.79 12.15
N LEU A 148 -2.48 -5.68 11.70
CA LEU A 148 -3.04 -5.54 10.37
C LEU A 148 -1.98 -5.78 9.30
N HIS A 149 -0.85 -5.11 9.41
CA HIS A 149 0.29 -5.28 8.51
C HIS A 149 0.75 -6.75 8.45
N LYS A 150 0.98 -7.36 9.61
CA LYS A 150 1.41 -8.76 9.70
C LYS A 150 0.42 -9.72 9.01
N GLU A 151 -0.87 -9.59 9.32
CA GLU A 151 -1.90 -10.47 8.74
C GLU A 151 -2.03 -10.28 7.23
N PHE A 152 -1.99 -9.05 6.75
CA PHE A 152 -2.08 -8.75 5.32
C PHE A 152 -0.86 -9.31 4.56
N VAL A 153 0.35 -9.09 5.07
CA VAL A 153 1.59 -9.64 4.48
C VAL A 153 1.58 -11.17 4.50
N PHE A 154 1.04 -11.79 5.54
CA PHE A 154 0.90 -13.25 5.62
C PHE A 154 -0.08 -13.80 4.58
N ILE A 155 -1.23 -13.16 4.38
CA ILE A 155 -2.20 -13.56 3.34
C ILE A 155 -1.58 -13.42 1.95
N HIS A 156 -0.84 -12.33 1.71
CA HIS A 156 -0.12 -12.05 0.47
C HIS A 156 -1.01 -12.17 -0.78
N PRO A 157 -2.11 -11.40 -0.84
CA PRO A 157 -3.16 -11.66 -1.81
C PRO A 157 -2.81 -11.34 -3.27
N PHE A 158 -1.84 -10.48 -3.53
CA PHE A 158 -1.49 -10.01 -4.87
C PHE A 158 -0.20 -10.66 -5.40
N VAL A 159 0.05 -10.54 -6.70
CA VAL A 159 1.28 -11.06 -7.35
C VAL A 159 2.51 -10.32 -6.89
N ASP A 160 2.39 -9.00 -6.70
CA ASP A 160 3.44 -8.09 -6.23
C ASP A 160 2.80 -6.94 -5.42
N GLY A 161 3.60 -6.08 -4.82
CA GLY A 161 3.12 -4.90 -4.09
C GLY A 161 2.52 -5.16 -2.72
N ASN A 162 2.48 -6.41 -2.22
CA ASN A 162 1.85 -6.72 -0.93
C ASN A 162 2.51 -5.99 0.25
N GLY A 163 3.84 -5.87 0.26
CA GLY A 163 4.57 -5.13 1.29
C GLY A 163 4.28 -3.63 1.24
N ARG A 164 4.20 -3.07 0.03
CA ARG A 164 3.89 -1.65 -0.18
C ARG A 164 2.45 -1.30 0.17
N MET A 165 1.54 -2.27 0.07
CA MET A 165 0.11 -2.12 0.40
C MET A 165 -0.21 -2.34 1.88
N ALA A 166 0.66 -3.00 2.63
CA ALA A 166 0.48 -3.32 4.04
C ALA A 166 0.78 -2.14 4.96
#